data_57ae20fb69d89cefd02d964d9a275679
#
_entry.id   57ae20fb69d89cefd02d964d9a275679
#
_cell.length_a   1.000
_cell.length_b   1.000
_cell.length_c   1.000
_cell.angle_alpha   90.00
_cell.angle_beta   90.00
_cell.angle_gamma   90.00
#
_symmetry.space_group_name_H-M   'P 1'
#
loop_
_entity.id
_entity.type
_entity.pdbx_description
1 polymer ?
#
loop_
_entity_poly.entity_id
_entity_poly.type
_entity_poly.pdbx_seq_one_letter_code
_entity_poly.pdbx_strand_id
1 'polypeptide(L)'
;AGLDPAGRKELMGLFKKLHQAGMTIVLVTHLMDDVANFADTVYVLEKGRVVKSGKPAQVFQDIDFMEKIQLGVPKITKFAQELAEKGMEFAHYPITIEEFKEMIHG
;
A
#
# COMPACT_ATOMS: atom_id res chain seq x y z
N ALA A 1 -20.79 -7.94 3.45
CA ALA A 1 -20.75 -7.19 2.23
C ALA A 1 -19.99 -5.89 2.41
N GLY A 2 -19.10 -5.62 1.53
CA GLY A 2 -18.30 -4.41 1.58
C GLY A 2 -19.01 -3.23 0.93
N LEU A 3 -18.44 -2.08 1.14
CA LEU A 3 -18.86 -0.87 0.45
C LEU A 3 -18.40 -0.96 -1.01
N ASP A 4 -19.13 -0.29 -1.90
CA ASP A 4 -18.64 -0.15 -3.27
C ASP A 4 -17.38 0.72 -3.30
N PRO A 5 -16.64 0.79 -4.41
CA PRO A 5 -15.39 1.55 -4.44
C PRO A 5 -15.56 3.03 -4.06
N ALA A 6 -16.67 3.66 -4.45
CA ALA A 6 -16.92 5.07 -4.11
C ALA A 6 -17.15 5.24 -2.62
N GLY A 7 -17.97 4.38 -2.02
CA GLY A 7 -18.25 4.42 -0.59
C GLY A 7 -17.02 4.14 0.25
N ARG A 8 -16.18 3.19 -0.20
CA ARG A 8 -14.94 2.90 0.48
C ARG A 8 -13.98 4.11 0.46
N LYS A 9 -13.90 4.77 -0.68
CA LYS A 9 -13.06 5.96 -0.81
C LYS A 9 -13.53 7.09 0.10
N GLU A 10 -14.83 7.30 0.21
CA GLU A 10 -15.39 8.28 1.13
C GLU A 10 -15.05 7.95 2.58
N LEU A 11 -15.21 6.69 2.96
CA LEU A 11 -14.91 6.25 4.32
C LEU A 11 -13.43 6.44 4.66
N MET A 12 -12.55 6.07 3.74
CA MET A 12 -11.11 6.24 3.95
C MET A 12 -10.74 7.73 4.04
N GLY A 13 -11.39 8.58 3.25
CA GLY A 13 -11.21 10.03 3.33
C GLY A 13 -11.64 10.59 4.69
N LEU A 14 -12.72 10.06 5.24
CA LEU A 14 -13.17 10.45 6.57
C LEU A 14 -12.15 10.06 7.64
N PHE A 15 -11.64 8.82 7.56
CA PHE A 15 -10.61 8.36 8.50
C PHE A 15 -9.37 9.25 8.44
N LYS A 16 -8.98 9.66 7.25
CA LYS A 16 -7.83 10.54 7.07
C LYS A 16 -8.05 11.88 7.77
N LYS A 17 -9.24 12.45 7.63
CA LYS A 17 -9.59 13.71 8.30
C LYS A 17 -9.57 13.59 9.83
N LEU A 18 -10.12 12.49 10.35
CA LEU A 18 -10.12 12.22 11.78
C LEU A 18 -8.70 12.05 12.32
N HIS A 19 -7.86 11.37 11.57
CA HIS A 19 -6.47 11.19 11.95
C HIS A 19 -5.73 12.53 11.98
N GLN A 20 -5.95 13.39 10.98
CA GLN A 20 -5.35 14.71 10.94
C GLN A 20 -5.81 15.59 12.12
N ALA A 21 -7.00 15.31 12.65
CA ALA A 21 -7.52 16.01 13.83
C ALA A 21 -6.96 15.44 15.14
N GLY A 22 -6.06 14.49 15.10
CA GLY A 22 -5.39 13.93 16.28
C GLY A 22 -5.90 12.58 16.75
N MET A 23 -6.83 11.97 16.02
CA MET A 23 -7.37 10.67 16.39
C MET A 23 -6.48 9.54 15.86
N THR A 24 -6.20 8.55 16.71
CA THR A 24 -5.50 7.34 16.29
C THR A 24 -6.52 6.38 15.68
N ILE A 25 -6.23 5.89 14.46
CA ILE A 25 -7.13 4.98 13.75
C ILE A 25 -6.37 3.72 13.40
N VAL A 26 -6.96 2.56 13.73
CA VAL A 26 -6.41 1.26 13.39
C VAL A 26 -7.37 0.59 12.43
N LEU A 27 -6.86 0.18 11.25
CA LEU A 27 -7.64 -0.52 10.26
C LEU A 27 -7.05 -1.90 10.03
N VAL A 28 -7.94 -2.89 9.93
CA VAL A 28 -7.56 -4.25 9.53
C VAL A 28 -8.09 -4.46 8.12
N THR A 29 -7.22 -4.72 7.18
CA THR A 29 -7.61 -4.83 5.78
C THR A 29 -6.64 -5.74 5.03
N HIS A 30 -7.11 -6.31 3.93
CA HIS A 30 -6.27 -7.06 2.97
C HIS A 30 -6.19 -6.32 1.62
N LEU A 31 -6.62 -5.07 1.58
CA LEU A 31 -6.57 -4.24 0.36
C LEU A 31 -5.31 -3.38 0.39
N MET A 32 -4.28 -3.83 -0.30
CA MET A 32 -2.96 -3.20 -0.23
C MET A 32 -2.94 -1.80 -0.85
N ASP A 33 -3.80 -1.51 -1.82
CA ASP A 33 -3.92 -0.16 -2.36
C ASP A 33 -4.42 0.84 -1.31
N ASP A 34 -5.36 0.43 -0.46
CA ASP A 34 -5.84 1.28 0.62
C ASP A 34 -4.73 1.52 1.66
N VAL A 35 -3.98 0.47 1.98
CA VAL A 35 -2.85 0.60 2.89
C VAL A 35 -1.84 1.61 2.35
N ALA A 36 -1.50 1.51 1.06
CA ALA A 36 -0.53 2.40 0.44
C ALA A 36 -0.98 3.85 0.44
N ASN A 37 -2.28 4.09 0.25
CA ASN A 37 -2.80 5.45 0.14
C ASN A 37 -3.08 6.11 1.49
N PHE A 38 -3.35 5.34 2.54
CA PHE A 38 -3.87 5.94 3.78
C PHE A 38 -3.11 5.60 5.06
N ALA A 39 -2.33 4.54 5.08
CA ALA A 39 -1.66 4.13 6.32
C ALA A 39 -0.34 4.88 6.53
N ASP A 40 -0.05 5.20 7.80
CA ASP A 40 1.24 5.75 8.19
C ASP A 40 2.21 4.62 8.54
N THR A 41 1.69 3.59 9.23
CA THR A 41 2.49 2.45 9.66
C THR A 41 1.69 1.18 9.37
N VAL A 42 2.39 0.16 8.90
CA VAL A 42 1.80 -1.13 8.54
C VAL A 42 2.37 -2.21 9.43
N TYR A 43 1.50 -3.08 9.94
CA TYR A 43 1.89 -4.30 10.63
C TYR A 43 1.33 -5.46 9.84
N VAL A 44 2.19 -6.30 9.29
CA VAL A 44 1.79 -7.47 8.53
C VAL A 44 1.71 -8.65 9.47
N LEU A 45 0.53 -9.26 9.53
CA LEU A 45 0.28 -10.39 10.42
C LEU A 45 0.15 -11.68 9.62
N GLU A 46 0.77 -12.73 10.13
CA GLU A 46 0.60 -14.08 9.61
C GLU A 46 0.58 -15.04 10.77
N LYS A 47 -0.49 -15.84 10.83
CA LYS A 47 -0.67 -16.85 11.89
C LYS A 47 -0.53 -16.25 13.29
N GLY A 48 -1.12 -15.06 13.48
CA GLY A 48 -1.13 -14.39 14.77
C GLY A 48 0.16 -13.70 15.16
N ARG A 49 1.12 -13.59 14.23
CA ARG A 49 2.41 -12.96 14.50
C ARG A 49 2.65 -11.80 13.56
N VAL A 50 3.32 -10.77 14.05
CA VAL A 50 3.81 -9.69 13.20
C VAL A 50 5.07 -10.19 12.50
N VAL A 51 4.99 -10.33 11.18
CA VAL A 51 6.11 -10.85 10.38
C VAL A 51 6.85 -9.74 9.64
N LYS A 52 6.25 -8.56 9.54
CA LYS A 52 6.87 -7.40 8.92
C LYS A 52 6.18 -6.15 9.41
N SER A 53 6.91 -5.06 9.55
CA SER A 53 6.31 -3.78 9.91
C SER A 53 7.14 -2.63 9.36
N GLY A 54 6.52 -1.46 9.28
CA GLY A 54 7.21 -0.26 8.80
C GLY A 54 6.26 0.63 8.04
N LYS A 55 6.82 1.59 7.34
CA LYS A 55 6.03 2.46 6.46
C LYS A 55 5.60 1.68 5.23
N PRO A 56 4.42 2.02 4.66
CA PRO A 56 3.95 1.32 3.45
C PRO A 56 5.01 1.25 2.34
N ALA A 57 5.71 2.36 2.10
CA ALA A 57 6.75 2.40 1.06
C ALA A 57 7.87 1.39 1.31
N GLN A 58 8.16 1.09 2.55
CA GLN A 58 9.19 0.11 2.91
C GLN A 58 8.67 -1.33 2.81
N VAL A 59 7.46 -1.55 3.34
CA VAL A 59 6.86 -2.89 3.37
C VAL A 59 6.62 -3.42 1.96
N PHE A 60 6.13 -2.58 1.07
CA PHE A 60 5.78 -3.02 -0.29
C PHE A 60 6.94 -3.14 -1.25
N GLN A 61 8.16 -2.78 -0.85
CA GLN A 61 9.33 -3.07 -1.69
C GLN A 61 9.62 -4.56 -1.75
N ASP A 62 9.29 -5.30 -0.71
CA ASP A 62 9.54 -6.74 -0.66
C ASP A 62 8.37 -7.50 -1.28
N ILE A 63 8.26 -7.37 -2.60
CA ILE A 63 7.13 -7.92 -3.37
C ILE A 63 7.04 -9.43 -3.22
N ASP A 64 8.17 -10.13 -3.35
CA ASP A 64 8.17 -11.58 -3.30
C ASP A 64 7.68 -12.09 -1.95
N PHE A 65 8.09 -11.45 -0.84
CA PHE A 65 7.62 -11.82 0.49
C PHE A 65 6.11 -11.61 0.61
N MET A 66 5.62 -10.45 0.17
CA MET A 66 4.21 -10.12 0.27
C MET A 66 3.34 -11.07 -0.57
N GLU A 67 3.84 -11.48 -1.73
CA GLU A 67 3.13 -12.45 -2.56
C GLU A 67 3.18 -13.85 -1.95
N LYS A 68 4.30 -14.21 -1.35
CA LYS A 68 4.46 -15.51 -0.71
C LYS A 68 3.43 -15.73 0.42
N ILE A 69 3.14 -14.69 1.18
CA ILE A 69 2.15 -14.77 2.25
C ILE A 69 0.72 -14.44 1.76
N GLN A 70 0.54 -14.32 0.44
CA GLN A 70 -0.76 -14.15 -0.22
C GLN A 70 -1.46 -12.84 0.06
N LEU A 71 -0.72 -11.80 0.46
CA LEU A 71 -1.27 -10.45 0.59
C LEU A 71 -1.02 -9.61 -0.64
N GLY A 72 0.10 -9.85 -1.33
CA GLY A 72 0.45 -9.08 -2.51
C GLY A 72 0.89 -7.66 -2.17
N VAL A 73 0.89 -6.81 -3.20
CA VAL A 73 1.30 -5.42 -3.11
C VAL A 73 0.32 -4.56 -3.91
N PRO A 74 0.39 -3.23 -3.79
CA PRO A 74 -0.45 -2.38 -4.64
C PRO A 74 -0.24 -2.68 -6.11
N LYS A 75 -1.28 -2.48 -6.91
CA LYS A 75 -1.24 -2.81 -8.34
C LYS A 75 -0.12 -2.07 -9.07
N ILE A 76 0.08 -0.79 -8.75
CA ILE A 76 1.13 -0.01 -9.41
C ILE A 76 2.52 -0.53 -9.05
N THR A 77 2.69 -1.06 -7.84
CA THR A 77 3.97 -1.64 -7.40
C THR A 77 4.30 -2.87 -8.24
N LYS A 78 3.32 -3.74 -8.44
CA LYS A 78 3.51 -4.94 -9.28
C LYS A 78 3.78 -4.57 -10.72
N PHE A 79 3.07 -3.59 -11.25
CA PHE A 79 3.29 -3.09 -12.60
C PHE A 79 4.72 -2.55 -12.77
N ALA A 80 5.20 -1.79 -11.79
CA ALA A 80 6.56 -1.27 -11.82
C ALA A 80 7.59 -2.40 -11.81
N GLN A 81 7.34 -3.46 -11.03
CA GLN A 81 8.22 -4.62 -11.04
C GLN A 81 8.29 -5.25 -12.43
N GLU A 82 7.15 -5.37 -13.10
CA GLU A 82 7.11 -5.92 -14.45
C GLU A 82 7.89 -5.05 -15.44
N LEU A 83 7.78 -3.73 -15.30
CA LEU A 83 8.56 -2.82 -16.13
C LEU A 83 10.06 -2.94 -15.84
N ALA A 84 10.42 -3.14 -14.58
CA ALA A 84 11.82 -3.34 -14.21
C ALA A 84 12.39 -4.61 -14.84
N GLU A 85 11.61 -5.67 -14.92
CA GLU A 85 12.01 -6.91 -15.57
C GLU A 85 12.26 -6.70 -17.07
N LYS A 86 11.66 -5.68 -17.67
CA LYS A 86 11.83 -5.33 -19.08
C LYS A 86 12.92 -4.28 -19.30
N GLY A 87 13.65 -3.93 -18.25
CA GLY A 87 14.81 -3.06 -18.37
C GLY A 87 14.64 -1.65 -17.82
N MET A 88 13.44 -1.28 -17.34
CA MET A 88 13.25 0.04 -16.76
C MET A 88 13.87 0.08 -15.36
N GLU A 89 14.59 1.15 -15.06
CA GLU A 89 15.27 1.27 -13.77
C GLU A 89 14.43 2.05 -12.78
N PHE A 90 14.35 1.54 -11.55
CA PHE A 90 13.69 2.19 -10.43
C PHE A 90 14.64 2.20 -9.23
N ALA A 91 14.79 3.37 -8.60
CA ALA A 91 15.53 3.45 -7.34
C ALA A 91 14.78 2.68 -6.24
N HIS A 92 13.45 2.77 -6.27
CA HIS A 92 12.54 1.99 -5.43
C HIS A 92 11.21 1.91 -6.18
N TYR A 93 10.38 0.92 -5.84
CA TYR A 93 9.11 0.77 -6.52
C TYR A 93 8.08 1.76 -5.97
N PRO A 94 7.29 2.41 -6.85
CA PRO A 94 6.19 3.26 -6.39
C PRO A 94 5.10 2.41 -5.74
N ILE A 95 4.40 2.98 -4.77
CA ILE A 95 3.28 2.30 -4.13
C ILE A 95 1.96 3.00 -4.39
N THR A 96 1.97 4.19 -5.00
CA THR A 96 0.77 4.89 -5.43
C THR A 96 0.93 5.34 -6.87
N ILE A 97 -0.22 5.58 -7.53
CA ILE A 97 -0.21 6.05 -8.91
C ILE A 97 0.43 7.44 -8.98
N GLU A 98 0.18 8.28 -7.99
CA GLU A 98 0.77 9.62 -7.92
C GLU A 98 2.29 9.55 -7.89
N GLU A 99 2.82 8.65 -7.07
CA GLU A 99 4.27 8.45 -6.99
C GLU A 99 4.85 7.98 -8.32
N PHE A 100 4.16 7.04 -8.97
CA PHE A 100 4.60 6.56 -10.28
C PHE A 100 4.64 7.68 -11.32
N LYS A 101 3.61 8.53 -11.34
CA LYS A 101 3.56 9.67 -12.25
C LYS A 101 4.74 10.62 -12.04
N GLU A 102 5.08 10.89 -10.79
CA GLU A 102 6.22 11.74 -10.46
C GLU A 102 7.53 11.12 -10.96
N MET A 103 7.67 9.81 -10.84
CA MET A 103 8.88 9.12 -11.29
C MET A 103 9.09 9.20 -12.79
N ILE A 104 8.01 9.10 -13.58
CA ILE A 104 8.13 9.12 -15.04
C ILE A 104 8.14 10.53 -15.64
N HIS A 105 7.72 11.53 -14.88
CA HIS A 105 7.75 12.92 -15.33
C HIS A 105 8.94 13.70 -14.81
N GLY A 106 9.58 13.13 -13.86
CA GLY A 106 10.50 13.79 -13.16
C GLY A 106 11.78 13.85 -12.98
#